data_2ff85d5f1ba9ddd6c26b129fbc18997e
#
_entry.id   2ff85d5f1ba9ddd6c26b129fbc18997e
#
_cell.length_a   1.000
_cell.length_b   1.000
_cell.length_c   1.000
_cell.angle_alpha   90.00
_cell.angle_beta   90.00
_cell.angle_gamma   90.00
#
_symmetry.space_group_name_H-M   'P 1'
#
loop_
_entity.id
_entity.type
_entity.pdbx_description
1 polymer ?
#
loop_
_entity_poly.entity_id
_entity_poly.type
_entity_poly.pdbx_seq_one_letter_code
_entity_poly.pdbx_strand_id
1 'polypeptide(L)'
;AIHSDELGRAEIDYSKCVSCGQCLVNCPFGAIADKGQIYQLIQGFNRGDRIYALVAPAFINQFPGLASTGKLKAALKALGFCDVVEVAIGADLCTVDEAHDFLEEVPNKLNFMATSCCPAWSMMAKTAFPDLAKNISMTMTPMVFTARMMKQADPEARMCFIGPCAAKKLEASRRTVRSDVDFVLTFEELAGIIEAKDIDVANLEVDPDEIDLVHASGAGRGFAQSGGVAKAVADKVKEWHPDMDVKIASAQGLAECKKLLMLAKAGKYNGYLLEGMGC
;
A
#
# COMPACT_ATOMS: atom_id res chain seq x y z
N ALA A 1 -19.60 8.32 5.85
CA ALA A 1 -18.61 9.43 5.76
C ALA A 1 -19.01 10.48 4.72
N ILE A 2 -19.67 10.08 3.63
CA ILE A 2 -20.20 11.02 2.62
C ILE A 2 -21.72 11.17 2.79
N HIS A 3 -22.21 12.38 2.71
CA HIS A 3 -23.65 12.74 2.80
C HIS A 3 -23.92 13.99 1.97
N SER A 4 -25.17 14.37 1.83
CA SER A 4 -25.55 15.62 1.18
C SER A 4 -25.64 16.75 2.24
N ASP A 5 -25.12 17.93 1.90
CA ASP A 5 -25.34 19.14 2.67
C ASP A 5 -26.78 19.70 2.46
N GLU A 6 -27.09 20.80 3.10
CA GLU A 6 -28.40 21.47 2.99
C GLU A 6 -28.73 21.95 1.56
N LEU A 7 -27.72 22.10 0.72
CA LEU A 7 -27.86 22.52 -0.69
C LEU A 7 -27.80 21.31 -1.66
N GLY A 8 -27.77 20.07 -1.14
CA GLY A 8 -27.70 18.86 -1.95
C GLY A 8 -26.31 18.54 -2.51
N ARG A 9 -25.25 19.23 -2.05
CA ARG A 9 -23.87 18.98 -2.48
C ARG A 9 -23.26 17.88 -1.63
N ALA A 10 -22.32 17.12 -2.21
CA ALA A 10 -21.59 16.09 -1.49
C ALA A 10 -20.66 16.71 -0.43
N GLU A 11 -20.81 16.29 0.81
CA GLU A 11 -19.96 16.66 1.93
C GLU A 11 -19.33 15.42 2.55
N ILE A 12 -18.04 15.50 2.88
CA ILE A 12 -17.28 14.39 3.49
C ILE A 12 -17.02 14.70 4.95
N ASP A 13 -17.59 13.87 5.82
CA ASP A 13 -17.26 13.87 7.25
C ASP A 13 -15.89 13.20 7.45
N TYR A 14 -14.84 14.00 7.59
CA TYR A 14 -13.48 13.54 7.75
C TYR A 14 -13.23 12.80 9.07
N SER A 15 -14.11 12.94 10.07
CA SER A 15 -14.02 12.17 11.31
C SER A 15 -14.36 10.68 11.10
N LYS A 16 -15.11 10.38 10.04
CA LYS A 16 -15.55 9.03 9.66
C LYS A 16 -14.88 8.51 8.38
N CYS A 17 -14.21 9.40 7.64
CA CYS A 17 -13.58 9.07 6.38
C CYS A 17 -12.28 8.29 6.64
N VAL A 18 -12.15 7.11 6.03
CA VAL A 18 -10.94 6.27 6.07
C VAL A 18 -10.14 6.33 4.77
N SER A 19 -10.48 7.27 3.88
CA SER A 19 -9.83 7.50 2.58
C SER A 19 -9.76 6.26 1.68
N CYS A 20 -10.74 5.37 1.76
CA CYS A 20 -10.77 4.13 0.96
C CYS A 20 -10.99 4.35 -0.54
N GLY A 21 -11.35 5.57 -0.98
CA GLY A 21 -11.57 5.90 -2.39
C GLY A 21 -12.92 5.42 -2.97
N GLN A 22 -13.77 4.73 -2.20
CA GLN A 22 -15.03 4.17 -2.73
C GLN A 22 -15.98 5.25 -3.27
N CYS A 23 -16.04 6.44 -2.66
CA CYS A 23 -16.83 7.55 -3.17
C CYS A 23 -16.32 8.09 -4.51
N LEU A 24 -15.01 8.04 -4.73
CA LEU A 24 -14.36 8.45 -5.98
C LEU A 24 -14.67 7.44 -7.10
N VAL A 25 -14.44 6.14 -6.84
CA VAL A 25 -14.63 5.09 -7.84
C VAL A 25 -16.10 4.90 -8.22
N ASN A 26 -17.03 5.09 -7.26
CA ASN A 26 -18.46 4.87 -7.50
C ASN A 26 -19.22 6.15 -7.93
N CYS A 27 -18.57 7.30 -8.07
CA CYS A 27 -19.23 8.52 -8.53
C CYS A 27 -19.36 8.54 -10.07
N PRO A 28 -20.56 8.34 -10.64
CA PRO A 28 -20.70 8.27 -12.10
C PRO A 28 -20.50 9.64 -12.79
N PHE A 29 -20.44 10.71 -12.00
CA PHE A 29 -20.29 12.08 -12.51
C PHE A 29 -18.88 12.64 -12.35
N GLY A 30 -17.92 11.87 -11.79
CA GLY A 30 -16.58 12.37 -11.49
C GLY A 30 -16.56 13.57 -10.51
N ALA A 31 -17.61 13.70 -9.67
CA ALA A 31 -17.76 14.85 -8.78
C ALA A 31 -16.86 14.79 -7.53
N ILE A 32 -16.24 13.66 -7.29
CA ILE A 32 -15.31 13.44 -6.18
C ILE A 32 -13.92 13.19 -6.77
N ALA A 33 -12.95 13.96 -6.33
CA ALA A 33 -11.55 13.79 -6.70
C ALA A 33 -10.70 13.66 -5.43
N ASP A 34 -9.59 12.95 -5.54
CA ASP A 34 -8.58 12.97 -4.50
C ASP A 34 -7.63 14.17 -4.67
N LYS A 35 -6.75 14.38 -3.70
CA LYS A 35 -5.74 15.42 -3.79
C LYS A 35 -4.54 14.90 -4.58
N GLY A 36 -4.52 15.15 -5.90
CA GLY A 36 -3.41 14.80 -6.77
C GLY A 36 -2.11 15.52 -6.40
N GLN A 37 -0.97 14.86 -6.64
CA GLN A 37 0.38 15.39 -6.40
C GLN A 37 1.22 15.48 -7.68
N ILE A 38 0.59 15.34 -8.86
CA ILE A 38 1.24 15.39 -10.17
C ILE A 38 2.00 16.70 -10.36
N TYR A 39 1.38 17.83 -10.04
CA TYR A 39 2.02 19.14 -10.19
C TYR A 39 3.30 19.26 -9.35
N GLN A 40 3.23 18.84 -8.07
CA GLN A 40 4.38 18.91 -7.17
C GLN A 40 5.51 18.00 -7.63
N LEU A 41 5.20 16.81 -8.17
CA LEU A 41 6.16 15.88 -8.74
C LEU A 41 6.86 16.50 -9.97
N ILE A 42 6.09 17.07 -10.91
CA ILE A 42 6.63 17.75 -12.09
C ILE A 42 7.56 18.90 -11.68
N GLN A 43 7.17 19.69 -10.66
CA GLN A 43 8.04 20.74 -10.15
C GLN A 43 9.33 20.16 -9.52
N GLY A 44 9.28 18.98 -8.92
CA GLY A 44 10.47 18.27 -8.46
C GLY A 44 11.41 17.92 -9.60
N PHE A 45 10.89 17.32 -10.68
CA PHE A 45 11.68 17.02 -11.87
C PHE A 45 12.29 18.28 -12.49
N ASN A 46 11.53 19.37 -12.60
CA ASN A 46 12.02 20.63 -13.19
C ASN A 46 13.12 21.30 -12.34
N ARG A 47 13.16 21.04 -11.04
CA ARG A 47 14.26 21.50 -10.16
C ARG A 47 15.49 20.62 -10.22
N GLY A 48 15.42 19.46 -10.84
CA GLY A 48 16.48 18.45 -10.84
C GLY A 48 16.56 17.65 -9.52
N ASP A 49 15.46 17.58 -8.77
CA ASP A 49 15.41 16.74 -7.56
C ASP A 49 15.64 15.26 -7.96
N ARG A 50 16.44 14.53 -7.19
CA ARG A 50 16.57 13.08 -7.36
C ARG A 50 15.33 12.41 -6.78
N ILE A 51 14.49 11.84 -7.63
CA ILE A 51 13.24 11.23 -7.23
C ILE A 51 13.25 9.75 -7.61
N TYR A 52 13.11 8.88 -6.60
CA TYR A 52 12.93 7.44 -6.80
C TYR A 52 11.45 7.10 -6.93
N ALA A 53 11.13 6.20 -7.87
CA ALA A 53 9.80 5.60 -7.96
C ALA A 53 9.73 4.34 -7.08
N LEU A 54 8.86 4.33 -6.09
CA LEU A 54 8.58 3.17 -5.23
C LEU A 54 7.29 2.52 -5.72
N VAL A 55 7.39 1.41 -6.45
CA VAL A 55 6.25 0.81 -7.14
C VAL A 55 5.63 -0.31 -6.32
N ALA A 56 4.32 -0.20 -6.06
CA ALA A 56 3.56 -1.23 -5.34
C ALA A 56 3.51 -2.55 -6.13
N PRO A 57 3.52 -3.72 -5.46
CA PRO A 57 3.49 -5.03 -6.14
C PRO A 57 2.30 -5.23 -7.07
N ALA A 58 1.20 -4.48 -6.85
CA ALA A 58 -0.03 -4.55 -7.64
C ALA A 58 0.05 -3.92 -9.04
N PHE A 59 1.24 -3.50 -9.50
CA PHE A 59 1.42 -2.88 -10.84
C PHE A 59 1.22 -3.86 -12.01
N ILE A 60 1.30 -5.15 -11.75
CA ILE A 60 1.21 -6.19 -12.80
C ILE A 60 -0.15 -6.10 -13.49
N ASN A 61 -0.15 -6.07 -14.81
CA ASN A 61 -1.33 -5.92 -15.67
C ASN A 61 -2.14 -4.62 -15.49
N GLN A 62 -1.57 -3.59 -14.84
CA GLN A 62 -2.24 -2.30 -14.70
C GLN A 62 -2.08 -1.40 -15.93
N PHE A 63 -1.04 -1.60 -16.71
CA PHE A 63 -0.72 -0.74 -17.85
C PHE A 63 -0.75 -1.52 -19.16
N PRO A 64 -1.55 -1.12 -20.15
CA PRO A 64 -1.52 -1.70 -21.48
C PRO A 64 -0.10 -1.59 -22.10
N GLY A 65 0.39 -2.69 -22.69
CA GLY A 65 1.71 -2.71 -23.33
C GLY A 65 2.91 -2.89 -22.38
N LEU A 66 2.72 -2.80 -21.05
CA LEU A 66 3.74 -3.13 -20.06
C LEU A 66 3.87 -4.64 -19.87
N ALA A 67 4.66 -5.25 -20.76
CA ALA A 67 4.85 -6.71 -20.75
C ALA A 67 5.90 -7.18 -19.73
N SER A 68 6.69 -6.28 -19.12
CA SER A 68 7.76 -6.64 -18.18
C SER A 68 8.06 -5.52 -17.18
N THR A 69 8.69 -5.89 -16.07
CA THR A 69 9.19 -4.95 -15.05
C THR A 69 10.24 -3.99 -15.63
N GLY A 70 11.09 -4.47 -16.54
CA GLY A 70 12.07 -3.65 -17.23
C GLY A 70 11.43 -2.54 -18.08
N LYS A 71 10.31 -2.81 -18.78
CA LYS A 71 9.56 -1.76 -19.50
C LYS A 71 8.97 -0.72 -18.58
N LEU A 72 8.45 -1.12 -17.42
CA LEU A 72 7.98 -0.18 -16.40
C LEU A 72 9.13 0.72 -15.92
N LYS A 73 10.30 0.12 -15.65
CA LYS A 73 11.51 0.85 -15.23
C LYS A 73 11.93 1.86 -16.30
N ALA A 74 11.98 1.43 -17.56
CA ALA A 74 12.31 2.30 -18.69
C ALA A 74 11.31 3.46 -18.84
N ALA A 75 10.02 3.20 -18.73
CA ALA A 75 8.97 4.23 -18.79
C ALA A 75 9.11 5.25 -17.65
N LEU A 76 9.35 4.81 -16.44
CA LEU A 76 9.52 5.68 -15.28
C LEU A 76 10.81 6.51 -15.38
N LYS A 77 11.92 5.93 -15.87
CA LYS A 77 13.14 6.68 -16.16
C LYS A 77 12.92 7.73 -17.26
N ALA A 78 12.17 7.40 -18.31
CA ALA A 78 11.81 8.35 -19.38
C ALA A 78 10.93 9.51 -18.86
N LEU A 79 10.16 9.32 -17.78
CA LEU A 79 9.42 10.38 -17.10
C LEU A 79 10.31 11.31 -16.26
N GLY A 80 11.53 10.89 -15.89
CA GLY A 80 12.46 11.67 -15.09
C GLY A 80 12.78 11.10 -13.71
N PHE A 81 12.29 9.92 -13.37
CA PHE A 81 12.72 9.24 -12.15
C PHE A 81 14.18 8.78 -12.26
N CYS A 82 14.95 8.94 -11.21
CA CYS A 82 16.35 8.53 -11.19
C CYS A 82 16.53 7.01 -11.14
N ASP A 83 15.65 6.31 -10.42
CA ASP A 83 15.56 4.86 -10.43
C ASP A 83 14.21 4.36 -9.91
N VAL A 84 14.00 3.04 -10.00
CA VAL A 84 12.73 2.37 -9.64
C VAL A 84 12.99 1.24 -8.67
N VAL A 85 12.24 1.21 -7.58
CA VAL A 85 12.37 0.21 -6.51
C VAL A 85 11.02 -0.49 -6.27
N GLU A 86 11.03 -1.81 -6.23
CA GLU A 86 9.84 -2.57 -5.83
C GLU A 86 9.54 -2.41 -4.34
N VAL A 87 8.33 -1.99 -4.01
CA VAL A 87 7.84 -1.95 -2.62
C VAL A 87 7.67 -3.36 -2.03
N ALA A 88 7.71 -4.39 -2.86
CA ALA A 88 7.74 -5.78 -2.41
C ALA A 88 8.96 -6.10 -1.52
N ILE A 89 10.09 -5.37 -1.65
CA ILE A 89 11.23 -5.47 -0.72
C ILE A 89 10.82 -5.05 0.69
N GLY A 90 10.11 -3.92 0.81
CA GLY A 90 9.55 -3.49 2.09
C GLY A 90 8.46 -4.42 2.62
N ALA A 91 7.77 -5.16 1.73
CA ALA A 91 6.82 -6.19 2.12
C ALA A 91 7.53 -7.42 2.74
N ASP A 92 8.70 -7.79 2.23
CA ASP A 92 9.52 -8.84 2.84
C ASP A 92 9.98 -8.45 4.25
N LEU A 93 10.40 -7.19 4.45
CA LEU A 93 10.76 -6.68 5.78
C LEU A 93 9.55 -6.63 6.71
N CYS A 94 8.41 -6.14 6.21
CA CYS A 94 7.14 -6.13 6.95
C CYS A 94 6.72 -7.54 7.39
N THR A 95 6.91 -8.55 6.52
CA THR A 95 6.62 -9.95 6.83
C THR A 95 7.44 -10.45 8.02
N VAL A 96 8.73 -10.11 8.07
CA VAL A 96 9.63 -10.50 9.16
C VAL A 96 9.18 -9.86 10.48
N ASP A 97 8.94 -8.55 10.49
CA ASP A 97 8.51 -7.82 11.69
C ASP A 97 7.15 -8.31 12.19
N GLU A 98 6.14 -8.46 11.30
CA GLU A 98 4.82 -8.96 11.69
C GLU A 98 4.86 -10.41 12.18
N ALA A 99 5.77 -11.24 11.65
CA ALA A 99 5.95 -12.61 12.15
C ALA A 99 6.53 -12.62 13.58
N HIS A 100 7.48 -11.74 13.89
CA HIS A 100 8.00 -11.56 15.26
C HIS A 100 6.90 -11.05 16.20
N ASP A 101 6.19 -9.99 15.80
CA ASP A 101 5.10 -9.43 16.60
C ASP A 101 4.02 -10.48 16.89
N PHE A 102 3.65 -11.30 15.89
CA PHE A 102 2.67 -12.36 16.08
C PHE A 102 3.11 -13.38 17.12
N LEU A 103 4.37 -13.82 17.05
CA LEU A 103 4.93 -14.81 17.99
C LEU A 103 5.02 -14.26 19.43
N GLU A 104 5.30 -12.97 19.59
CA GLU A 104 5.37 -12.34 20.92
C GLU A 104 3.99 -12.06 21.54
N GLU A 105 3.03 -11.67 20.70
CA GLU A 105 1.76 -11.13 21.17
C GLU A 105 0.67 -12.19 21.25
N VAL A 106 0.61 -13.17 20.35
CA VAL A 106 -0.49 -14.13 20.23
C VAL A 106 -0.05 -15.52 20.71
N PRO A 107 -0.80 -16.20 21.60
CA PRO A 107 -2.05 -15.75 22.24
C PRO A 107 -1.84 -15.04 23.59
N ASN A 108 -0.60 -14.81 24.01
CA ASN A 108 -0.26 -14.47 25.40
C ASN A 108 -0.76 -13.09 25.83
N LYS A 109 -0.67 -12.09 24.96
CA LYS A 109 -1.08 -10.71 25.23
C LYS A 109 -2.33 -10.31 24.44
N LEU A 110 -2.51 -10.87 23.25
CA LEU A 110 -3.62 -10.59 22.35
C LEU A 110 -4.34 -11.87 21.97
N ASN A 111 -5.67 -11.79 21.90
CA ASN A 111 -6.49 -12.92 21.45
C ASN A 111 -6.24 -13.25 19.96
N PHE A 112 -5.95 -12.24 19.16
CA PHE A 112 -5.59 -12.32 17.74
C PHE A 112 -4.76 -11.10 17.37
N MET A 113 -4.04 -11.16 16.26
CA MET A 113 -3.38 -10.01 15.65
C MET A 113 -3.98 -9.74 14.26
N ALA A 114 -4.00 -8.48 13.86
CA ALA A 114 -4.47 -8.07 12.53
C ALA A 114 -3.41 -7.20 11.85
N THR A 115 -3.19 -7.45 10.56
CA THR A 115 -2.18 -6.72 9.76
C THR A 115 -2.52 -5.24 9.63
N SER A 116 -1.52 -4.39 9.36
CA SER A 116 -1.67 -2.94 9.27
C SER A 116 -1.43 -2.35 7.87
N CYS A 117 -1.01 -3.14 6.90
CA CYS A 117 -0.54 -2.68 5.59
C CYS A 117 -1.58 -1.89 4.76
N CYS A 118 -2.88 -2.11 4.98
CA CYS A 118 -3.95 -1.33 4.36
C CYS A 118 -4.39 -0.19 5.28
N PRO A 119 -4.11 1.10 4.94
CA PRO A 119 -4.44 2.23 5.81
C PRO A 119 -5.95 2.44 5.99
N ALA A 120 -6.77 2.14 4.98
CA ALA A 120 -8.23 2.24 5.10
C ALA A 120 -8.80 1.19 6.08
N TRP A 121 -8.29 -0.04 6.04
CA TRP A 121 -8.62 -1.09 6.98
C TRP A 121 -8.22 -0.73 8.42
N SER A 122 -6.95 -0.37 8.63
CA SER A 122 -6.45 -0.05 9.97
C SER A 122 -7.14 1.16 10.57
N MET A 123 -7.48 2.19 9.76
CA MET A 123 -8.26 3.33 10.22
C MET A 123 -9.69 2.93 10.58
N MET A 124 -10.36 2.14 9.74
CA MET A 124 -11.71 1.64 10.02
C MET A 124 -11.73 0.80 11.30
N ALA A 125 -10.76 -0.08 11.48
CA ALA A 125 -10.65 -0.89 12.68
C ALA A 125 -10.50 -0.02 13.96
N LYS A 126 -9.58 0.95 13.93
CA LYS A 126 -9.33 1.86 15.06
C LYS A 126 -10.52 2.78 15.36
N THR A 127 -11.27 3.21 14.33
CA THR A 127 -12.38 4.14 14.49
C THR A 127 -13.68 3.43 14.90
N ALA A 128 -14.01 2.32 14.23
CA ALA A 128 -15.27 1.60 14.46
C ALA A 128 -15.19 0.57 15.61
N PHE A 129 -13.99 0.11 15.95
CA PHE A 129 -13.73 -0.88 16.99
C PHE A 129 -12.55 -0.45 17.88
N PRO A 130 -12.65 0.66 18.63
CA PRO A 130 -11.54 1.20 19.42
C PRO A 130 -10.99 0.19 20.45
N ASP A 131 -11.83 -0.70 20.95
CA ASP A 131 -11.43 -1.79 21.87
C ASP A 131 -10.44 -2.77 21.22
N LEU A 132 -10.51 -2.92 19.88
CA LEU A 132 -9.63 -3.79 19.08
C LEU A 132 -8.44 -3.06 18.49
N ALA A 133 -8.30 -1.76 18.74
CA ALA A 133 -7.21 -0.97 18.15
C ALA A 133 -5.81 -1.54 18.50
N LYS A 134 -5.67 -2.12 19.67
CA LYS A 134 -4.43 -2.78 20.15
C LYS A 134 -4.09 -4.06 19.39
N ASN A 135 -5.07 -4.68 18.73
CA ASN A 135 -4.87 -5.91 17.96
C ASN A 135 -4.35 -5.62 16.53
N ILE A 136 -4.38 -4.34 16.09
CA ILE A 136 -3.84 -3.95 14.80
C ILE A 136 -2.33 -3.80 14.95
N SER A 137 -1.57 -4.54 14.16
CA SER A 137 -0.11 -4.47 14.12
C SER A 137 0.37 -3.02 14.01
N MET A 138 1.45 -2.71 14.69
CA MET A 138 2.13 -1.42 14.62
C MET A 138 3.34 -1.45 13.68
N THR A 139 3.61 -2.58 13.06
CA THR A 139 4.65 -2.73 12.03
C THR A 139 4.46 -1.70 10.92
N MET A 140 5.55 -1.15 10.46
CA MET A 140 5.55 -0.20 9.33
C MET A 140 5.02 -0.88 8.07
N THR A 141 4.26 -0.13 7.28
CA THR A 141 3.78 -0.65 6.01
C THR A 141 4.92 -0.80 5.00
N PRO A 142 4.79 -1.67 3.99
CA PRO A 142 5.81 -1.84 2.95
C PRO A 142 6.25 -0.54 2.29
N MET A 143 5.32 0.40 2.05
CA MET A 143 5.63 1.73 1.53
C MET A 143 6.62 2.47 2.43
N VAL A 144 6.39 2.48 3.73
CA VAL A 144 7.23 3.21 4.70
C VAL A 144 8.58 2.52 4.88
N PHE A 145 8.60 1.18 4.94
CA PHE A 145 9.86 0.42 4.99
C PHE A 145 10.76 0.74 3.80
N THR A 146 10.21 0.61 2.58
CA THR A 146 10.99 0.89 1.37
C THR A 146 11.47 2.34 1.34
N ALA A 147 10.60 3.31 1.67
CA ALA A 147 10.97 4.71 1.67
C ALA A 147 12.10 5.02 2.67
N ARG A 148 12.02 4.48 3.90
CA ARG A 148 13.06 4.66 4.92
C ARG A 148 14.39 4.01 4.54
N MET A 149 14.34 2.80 3.99
CA MET A 149 15.53 2.11 3.48
C MET A 149 16.22 2.96 2.41
N MET A 150 15.45 3.52 1.47
CA MET A 150 16.00 4.38 0.43
C MET A 150 16.53 5.71 0.98
N LYS A 151 15.84 6.34 1.94
CA LYS A 151 16.30 7.56 2.61
C LYS A 151 17.57 7.34 3.43
N GLN A 152 17.80 6.13 3.95
CA GLN A 152 19.08 5.80 4.61
C GLN A 152 20.23 5.70 3.60
N ALA A 153 19.97 5.17 2.41
CA ALA A 153 20.96 5.08 1.35
C ALA A 153 21.22 6.44 0.66
N ASP A 154 20.18 7.25 0.48
CA ASP A 154 20.24 8.59 -0.14
C ASP A 154 19.31 9.56 0.61
N PRO A 155 19.83 10.25 1.66
CA PRO A 155 19.01 11.14 2.51
C PRO A 155 18.42 12.34 1.76
N GLU A 156 19.07 12.81 0.71
CA GLU A 156 18.63 13.97 -0.09
C GLU A 156 17.63 13.61 -1.18
N ALA A 157 17.48 12.33 -1.49
CA ALA A 157 16.54 11.88 -2.51
C ALA A 157 15.08 12.00 -2.02
N ARG A 158 14.18 12.17 -2.97
CA ARG A 158 12.75 12.17 -2.74
C ARG A 158 12.12 10.86 -3.17
N MET A 159 11.09 10.45 -2.43
CA MET A 159 10.40 9.18 -2.64
C MET A 159 9.01 9.42 -3.19
N CYS A 160 8.73 8.87 -4.36
CA CYS A 160 7.39 8.86 -4.97
C CYS A 160 6.81 7.45 -4.94
N PHE A 161 5.85 7.21 -4.07
CA PHE A 161 5.13 5.93 -4.08
C PHE A 161 4.11 5.91 -5.23
N ILE A 162 4.07 4.81 -5.96
CA ILE A 162 3.15 4.57 -7.08
C ILE A 162 2.36 3.29 -6.80
N GLY A 163 1.04 3.40 -6.68
CA GLY A 163 0.24 2.24 -6.29
C GLY A 163 -1.26 2.39 -6.56
N PRO A 164 -2.08 1.39 -6.23
CA PRO A 164 -3.50 1.35 -6.61
C PRO A 164 -4.41 2.18 -5.69
N CYS A 165 -3.88 2.88 -4.68
CA CYS A 165 -4.70 3.23 -3.52
C CYS A 165 -4.57 4.70 -3.11
N ALA A 166 -5.66 5.47 -3.22
CA ALA A 166 -5.75 6.85 -2.70
C ALA A 166 -5.52 6.94 -1.18
N ALA A 167 -5.80 5.88 -0.41
CA ALA A 167 -5.55 5.86 1.04
C ALA A 167 -4.06 5.99 1.40
N LYS A 168 -3.15 5.64 0.50
CA LYS A 168 -1.71 5.85 0.67
C LYS A 168 -1.32 7.34 0.69
N LYS A 169 -2.08 8.21 0.04
CA LYS A 169 -1.92 9.68 0.13
C LYS A 169 -2.18 10.17 1.56
N LEU A 170 -3.22 9.63 2.23
CA LEU A 170 -3.47 9.93 3.63
C LEU A 170 -2.36 9.38 4.54
N GLU A 171 -1.90 8.17 4.30
CA GLU A 171 -0.81 7.57 5.06
C GLU A 171 0.47 8.39 4.96
N ALA A 172 0.87 8.76 3.74
CA ALA A 172 2.04 9.61 3.49
C ALA A 172 1.94 11.00 4.15
N SER A 173 0.73 11.52 4.37
CA SER A 173 0.52 12.81 5.02
C SER A 173 0.67 12.79 6.55
N ARG A 174 0.72 11.60 7.18
CA ARG A 174 0.85 11.46 8.64
C ARG A 174 2.17 12.03 9.13
N ARG A 175 2.17 12.65 10.32
CA ARG A 175 3.37 13.27 10.91
C ARG A 175 4.56 12.33 11.03
N THR A 176 4.31 11.03 11.21
CA THR A 176 5.33 9.97 11.35
C THR A 176 5.86 9.42 10.03
N VAL A 177 5.28 9.80 8.89
CA VAL A 177 5.57 9.25 7.56
C VAL A 177 5.92 10.32 6.53
N ARG A 178 5.42 11.55 6.70
CA ARG A 178 5.53 12.62 5.70
C ARG A 178 6.96 13.06 5.36
N SER A 179 7.94 12.69 6.19
CA SER A 179 9.36 12.90 5.92
C SER A 179 9.98 11.77 5.09
N ASP A 180 9.31 10.62 5.01
CA ASP A 180 9.82 9.43 4.35
C ASP A 180 9.30 9.34 2.91
N VAL A 181 8.02 9.71 2.69
CA VAL A 181 7.35 9.63 1.38
C VAL A 181 6.93 11.04 0.95
N ASP A 182 7.55 11.56 -0.11
CA ASP A 182 7.35 12.93 -0.57
C ASP A 182 6.13 13.05 -1.48
N PHE A 183 5.88 12.05 -2.33
CA PHE A 183 4.79 12.02 -3.30
C PHE A 183 4.10 10.66 -3.32
N VAL A 184 2.80 10.67 -3.63
CA VAL A 184 2.02 9.46 -3.90
C VAL A 184 1.21 9.66 -5.17
N LEU A 185 1.39 8.76 -6.12
CA LEU A 185 0.58 8.65 -7.33
C LEU A 185 -0.26 7.38 -7.31
N THR A 186 -1.46 7.46 -7.88
CA THR A 186 -2.21 6.26 -8.25
C THR A 186 -1.73 5.73 -9.61
N PHE A 187 -2.08 4.49 -9.96
CA PHE A 187 -1.74 3.96 -11.29
C PHE A 187 -2.44 4.73 -12.40
N GLU A 188 -3.67 5.23 -12.17
CA GLU A 188 -4.40 6.06 -13.11
C GLU A 188 -3.69 7.40 -13.33
N GLU A 189 -3.20 8.04 -12.26
CA GLU A 189 -2.41 9.28 -12.37
C GLU A 189 -1.12 9.04 -13.16
N LEU A 190 -0.43 7.92 -12.91
CA LEU A 190 0.77 7.55 -13.68
C LEU A 190 0.45 7.30 -15.14
N ALA A 191 -0.62 6.55 -15.45
CA ALA A 191 -1.05 6.29 -16.82
C ALA A 191 -1.32 7.61 -17.58
N GLY A 192 -2.01 8.55 -16.94
CA GLY A 192 -2.26 9.88 -17.51
C GLY A 192 -0.98 10.68 -17.77
N ILE A 193 0.04 10.58 -16.91
CA ILE A 193 1.33 11.24 -17.12
C ILE A 193 2.09 10.60 -18.30
N ILE A 194 2.09 9.27 -18.40
CA ILE A 194 2.71 8.51 -19.50
C ILE A 194 2.08 8.91 -20.84
N GLU A 195 0.75 8.95 -20.90
CA GLU A 195 -0.01 9.37 -22.08
C GLU A 195 0.27 10.84 -22.44
N ALA A 196 0.22 11.74 -21.46
CA ALA A 196 0.50 13.18 -21.68
C ALA A 196 1.93 13.47 -22.15
N LYS A 197 2.87 12.56 -21.90
CA LYS A 197 4.26 12.63 -22.35
C LYS A 197 4.50 11.90 -23.68
N ASP A 198 3.46 11.31 -24.26
CA ASP A 198 3.53 10.53 -25.51
C ASP A 198 4.60 9.41 -25.44
N ILE A 199 4.69 8.74 -24.30
CA ILE A 199 5.65 7.65 -24.10
C ILE A 199 5.02 6.35 -24.64
N ASP A 200 5.56 5.85 -25.74
CA ASP A 200 5.17 4.54 -26.30
C ASP A 200 5.81 3.40 -25.50
N VAL A 201 5.14 3.01 -24.43
CA VAL A 201 5.61 1.96 -23.51
C VAL A 201 5.86 0.63 -24.21
N ALA A 202 5.09 0.31 -25.27
CA ALA A 202 5.21 -0.96 -25.98
C ALA A 202 6.55 -1.07 -26.73
N ASN A 203 7.06 0.06 -27.24
CA ASN A 203 8.27 0.14 -28.05
C ASN A 203 9.50 0.67 -27.29
N LEU A 204 9.39 0.90 -25.96
CA LEU A 204 10.56 1.30 -25.18
C LEU A 204 11.65 0.22 -25.22
N GLU A 205 12.88 0.65 -25.45
CA GLU A 205 14.06 -0.19 -25.28
C GLU A 205 14.30 -0.43 -23.78
N VAL A 206 14.58 -1.67 -23.43
CA VAL A 206 14.92 -2.09 -22.06
C VAL A 206 16.41 -2.36 -22.02
N ASP A 207 17.09 -1.75 -21.06
CA ASP A 207 18.49 -2.04 -20.81
C ASP A 207 18.65 -3.53 -20.45
N PRO A 208 19.49 -4.29 -21.18
CA PRO A 208 19.72 -5.71 -20.89
C PRO A 208 20.16 -6.00 -19.47
N ASP A 209 20.84 -5.07 -18.82
CA ASP A 209 21.31 -5.18 -17.44
C ASP A 209 20.22 -4.79 -16.42
N GLU A 210 19.09 -4.22 -16.89
CA GLU A 210 17.98 -3.74 -16.07
C GLU A 210 16.65 -4.48 -16.36
N ILE A 211 16.71 -5.69 -16.88
CA ILE A 211 15.54 -6.48 -17.31
C ILE A 211 14.59 -6.78 -16.15
N ASP A 212 15.09 -6.87 -14.92
CA ASP A 212 14.31 -7.22 -13.75
C ASP A 212 14.51 -6.27 -12.58
N LEU A 213 13.42 -5.98 -11.87
CA LEU A 213 13.42 -5.44 -10.51
C LEU A 213 13.64 -6.63 -9.53
N VAL A 214 14.88 -7.03 -9.26
CA VAL A 214 15.21 -8.43 -8.90
C VAL A 214 15.44 -8.67 -7.40
N HIS A 215 14.96 -7.84 -6.49
CA HIS A 215 15.36 -8.00 -5.08
C HIS A 215 14.25 -8.46 -4.14
N ALA A 216 12.99 -8.47 -4.56
CA ALA A 216 11.87 -8.90 -3.74
C ALA A 216 11.57 -10.39 -3.89
N SER A 217 11.11 -11.02 -2.81
CA SER A 217 10.65 -12.41 -2.83
C SER A 217 9.27 -12.57 -3.48
N GLY A 218 8.91 -13.81 -3.80
CA GLY A 218 7.54 -14.14 -4.20
C GLY A 218 6.52 -13.85 -3.11
N ALA A 219 6.89 -13.96 -1.83
CA ALA A 219 6.04 -13.62 -0.69
C ALA A 219 5.75 -12.11 -0.64
N GLY A 220 6.78 -11.26 -0.76
CA GLY A 220 6.60 -9.81 -0.81
C GLY A 220 5.76 -9.34 -2.00
N ARG A 221 5.96 -9.95 -3.17
CA ARG A 221 5.10 -9.69 -4.35
C ARG A 221 3.66 -10.19 -4.15
N GLY A 222 3.47 -11.22 -3.32
CA GLY A 222 2.16 -11.76 -2.93
C GLY A 222 1.26 -10.76 -2.20
N PHE A 223 1.81 -9.68 -1.64
CA PHE A 223 1.04 -8.58 -1.03
C PHE A 223 0.13 -7.85 -2.03
N ALA A 224 0.31 -8.08 -3.33
CA ALA A 224 -0.60 -7.61 -4.38
C ALA A 224 -2.01 -8.22 -4.28
N GLN A 225 -2.17 -9.34 -3.59
CA GLN A 225 -3.42 -10.10 -3.51
C GLN A 225 -3.98 -10.11 -2.09
N SER A 226 -5.30 -10.14 -1.97
CA SER A 226 -5.96 -10.31 -0.67
C SER A 226 -5.64 -11.69 -0.09
N GLY A 227 -5.28 -11.73 1.19
CA GLY A 227 -4.78 -12.93 1.87
C GLY A 227 -3.27 -13.13 1.75
N GLY A 228 -2.59 -12.39 0.87
CA GLY A 228 -1.17 -12.55 0.62
C GLY A 228 -0.29 -12.10 1.78
N VAL A 229 -0.70 -11.07 2.51
CA VAL A 229 0.03 -10.58 3.69
C VAL A 229 -0.01 -11.62 4.81
N ALA A 230 -1.22 -12.05 5.18
CA ALA A 230 -1.38 -13.04 6.25
C ALA A 230 -0.70 -14.37 5.90
N LYS A 231 -0.76 -14.77 4.62
CA LYS A 231 -0.06 -15.96 4.14
C LYS A 231 1.45 -15.82 4.26
N ALA A 232 2.05 -14.71 3.83
CA ALA A 232 3.48 -14.48 3.91
C ALA A 232 3.98 -14.53 5.36
N VAL A 233 3.25 -13.89 6.29
CA VAL A 233 3.57 -13.94 7.72
C VAL A 233 3.44 -15.35 8.28
N ALA A 234 2.37 -16.07 7.96
CA ALA A 234 2.18 -17.46 8.41
C ALA A 234 3.28 -18.39 7.87
N ASP A 235 3.65 -18.24 6.60
CA ASP A 235 4.72 -19.02 5.99
C ASP A 235 6.09 -18.71 6.67
N LYS A 236 6.33 -17.44 7.03
CA LYS A 236 7.55 -17.02 7.75
C LYS A 236 7.58 -17.58 9.18
N VAL A 237 6.48 -17.55 9.90
CA VAL A 237 6.39 -18.21 11.23
C VAL A 237 6.66 -19.70 11.11
N LYS A 238 6.11 -20.37 10.11
CA LYS A 238 6.33 -21.81 9.88
C LYS A 238 7.78 -22.14 9.50
N GLU A 239 8.46 -21.24 8.77
CA GLU A 239 9.90 -21.36 8.48
C GLU A 239 10.73 -21.38 9.77
N TRP A 240 10.40 -20.50 10.73
CA TRP A 240 11.12 -20.42 12.03
C TRP A 240 10.69 -21.48 13.04
N HIS A 241 9.41 -21.85 13.00
CA HIS A 241 8.77 -22.79 13.91
C HIS A 241 7.97 -23.84 13.11
N PRO A 242 8.61 -24.89 12.57
CA PRO A 242 7.95 -25.86 11.68
C PRO A 242 6.73 -26.57 12.28
N ASP A 243 6.68 -26.69 13.60
CA ASP A 243 5.57 -27.33 14.34
C ASP A 243 4.40 -26.39 14.60
N MET A 244 4.54 -25.08 14.28
CA MET A 244 3.49 -24.09 14.47
C MET A 244 2.70 -23.86 13.18
N ASP A 245 1.38 -23.99 13.27
CA ASP A 245 0.46 -23.70 12.15
C ASP A 245 -0.37 -22.44 12.50
N VAL A 246 -0.02 -21.32 11.87
CA VAL A 246 -0.72 -20.04 12.07
C VAL A 246 -2.03 -20.06 11.32
N LYS A 247 -3.12 -19.95 12.05
CA LYS A 247 -4.46 -19.81 11.46
C LYS A 247 -4.63 -18.39 10.91
N ILE A 248 -5.05 -18.29 9.65
CA ILE A 248 -5.28 -17.00 8.98
C ILE A 248 -6.73 -16.83 8.58
N ALA A 249 -7.21 -15.59 8.57
CA ALA A 249 -8.46 -15.22 7.93
C ALA A 249 -8.32 -13.85 7.28
N SER A 250 -8.86 -13.69 6.08
CA SER A 250 -8.78 -12.46 5.30
C SER A 250 -10.15 -11.96 4.87
N ALA A 251 -10.26 -10.65 4.66
CA ALA A 251 -11.44 -10.00 4.13
C ALA A 251 -11.07 -8.91 3.13
N GLN A 252 -11.86 -8.79 2.07
CA GLN A 252 -11.71 -7.78 1.02
C GLN A 252 -12.95 -6.89 0.97
N GLY A 253 -12.71 -5.57 0.87
CA GLY A 253 -13.75 -4.56 0.98
C GLY A 253 -14.14 -4.27 2.44
N LEU A 254 -14.39 -2.97 2.75
CA LEU A 254 -14.61 -2.53 4.14
C LEU A 254 -15.81 -3.18 4.82
N ALA A 255 -16.85 -3.58 4.06
CA ALA A 255 -18.02 -4.25 4.62
C ALA A 255 -17.66 -5.64 5.17
N GLU A 256 -16.92 -6.43 4.41
CA GLU A 256 -16.47 -7.76 4.86
C GLU A 256 -15.40 -7.63 5.95
N CYS A 257 -14.51 -6.65 5.85
CA CYS A 257 -13.56 -6.32 6.92
C CYS A 257 -14.27 -6.01 8.25
N LYS A 258 -15.38 -5.26 8.19
CA LYS A 258 -16.20 -4.97 9.37
C LYS A 258 -16.80 -6.24 9.98
N LYS A 259 -17.33 -7.15 9.15
CA LYS A 259 -17.85 -8.45 9.60
C LYS A 259 -16.75 -9.30 10.23
N LEU A 260 -15.56 -9.33 9.64
CA LEU A 260 -14.40 -10.03 10.19
C LEU A 260 -14.09 -9.55 11.62
N LEU A 261 -14.04 -8.22 11.85
CA LEU A 261 -13.81 -7.64 13.18
C LEU A 261 -14.94 -7.92 14.17
N MET A 262 -16.20 -7.90 13.72
CA MET A 262 -17.33 -8.26 14.59
C MET A 262 -17.22 -9.70 15.09
N LEU A 263 -16.85 -10.63 14.21
CA LEU A 263 -16.63 -12.02 14.57
C LEU A 263 -15.39 -12.21 15.45
N ALA A 264 -14.32 -11.45 15.19
CA ALA A 264 -13.13 -11.45 16.04
C ALA A 264 -13.44 -10.94 17.45
N LYS A 265 -14.23 -9.85 17.57
CA LYS A 265 -14.71 -9.33 18.85
C LYS A 265 -15.57 -10.36 19.61
N ALA A 266 -16.32 -11.19 18.89
CA ALA A 266 -17.10 -12.29 19.46
C ALA A 266 -16.27 -13.55 19.82
N GLY A 267 -14.93 -13.52 19.63
CA GLY A 267 -14.02 -14.60 19.99
C GLY A 267 -13.87 -15.71 18.95
N LYS A 268 -14.44 -15.56 17.74
CA LYS A 268 -14.36 -16.60 16.70
C LYS A 268 -12.92 -16.82 16.19
N TYR A 269 -12.08 -15.78 16.24
CA TYR A 269 -10.74 -15.79 15.68
C TYR A 269 -9.62 -15.73 16.73
N ASN A 270 -9.82 -16.33 17.89
CA ASN A 270 -8.76 -16.43 18.88
C ASN A 270 -7.61 -17.29 18.35
N GLY A 271 -6.37 -16.79 18.47
CA GLY A 271 -5.16 -17.42 17.93
C GLY A 271 -4.92 -17.20 16.44
N TYR A 272 -5.70 -16.33 15.79
CA TYR A 272 -5.58 -16.07 14.34
C TYR A 272 -4.74 -14.84 14.06
N LEU A 273 -4.14 -14.84 12.85
CA LEU A 273 -3.69 -13.65 12.15
C LEU A 273 -4.78 -13.23 11.14
N LEU A 274 -5.24 -11.98 11.25
CA LEU A 274 -6.30 -11.45 10.41
C LEU A 274 -5.74 -10.46 9.39
N GLU A 275 -6.23 -10.52 8.16
CA GLU A 275 -5.92 -9.54 7.13
C GLU A 275 -7.18 -8.84 6.65
N GLY A 276 -7.12 -7.50 6.54
CA GLY A 276 -8.17 -6.71 5.93
C GLY A 276 -7.63 -5.82 4.82
N MET A 277 -8.28 -5.87 3.65
CA MET A 277 -8.02 -4.98 2.53
C MET A 277 -9.25 -4.13 2.25
N GLY A 278 -9.12 -2.80 2.27
CA GLY A 278 -10.23 -1.87 2.04
C GLY A 278 -10.70 -1.79 0.58
N CYS A 279 -9.91 -2.31 -0.36
CA CYS A 279 -10.21 -2.36 -1.79
C CYS A 279 -10.87 -3.66 -2.22
#